data_512c198d42a693d22fe8a187aa900872
#
_entry.id   512c198d42a693d22fe8a187aa900872
#
_cell.length_a   1.000
_cell.length_b   1.000
_cell.length_c   1.000
_cell.angle_alpha   90.00
_cell.angle_beta   90.00
_cell.angle_gamma   90.00
#
_symmetry.space_group_name_H-M   'P 1'
#
loop_
_entity.id
_entity.type
_entity.pdbx_description
1 polymer ?
#
loop_
_entity_poly.entity_id
_entity_poly.type
_entity_poly.pdbx_seq_one_letter_code
_entity_poly.pdbx_strand_id
1 'polypeptide(L)'
;MKIIGVGCGPGMLTEQAIKELRRARMVFGSERAIGLARAYLPEGCQIKSIDDYKNLSRLHSDAVILSTGDPMLAGLGYLSGEVIPGISSLQLASARLHIPLSRVSVVVAHGRGHEKGMAETVDEVKRGKIVFLLADPKFNVMELYARLATLTPPIQVALCENLGYPEEKILVKTIQSPPEPSTALYSLFIGNF
;
A
#
# COMPACT_ATOMS: atom_id res chain seq x y z
N MET A 1 -22.36 -3.30 -4.53
CA MET A 1 -20.95 -3.18 -4.92
C MET A 1 -20.08 -3.69 -3.79
N LYS A 2 -19.02 -4.45 -4.10
CA LYS A 2 -18.02 -4.92 -3.13
C LYS A 2 -16.64 -4.40 -3.50
N ILE A 3 -15.88 -3.99 -2.51
CA ILE A 3 -14.50 -3.55 -2.67
C ILE A 3 -13.61 -4.59 -1.98
N ILE A 4 -12.84 -5.34 -2.75
CA ILE A 4 -12.09 -6.49 -2.25
C ILE A 4 -10.59 -6.18 -2.24
N GLY A 5 -9.98 -6.24 -1.06
CA GLY A 5 -8.54 -6.24 -0.90
C GLY A 5 -7.93 -7.55 -1.39
N VAL A 6 -7.09 -7.46 -2.42
CA VAL A 6 -6.45 -8.65 -3.00
C VAL A 6 -5.06 -8.94 -2.43
N GLY A 7 -4.68 -8.24 -1.37
CA GLY A 7 -3.35 -8.34 -0.77
C GLY A 7 -2.30 -7.53 -1.54
N CYS A 8 -1.15 -7.33 -0.93
CA CYS A 8 -0.05 -6.58 -1.54
C CYS A 8 0.84 -7.44 -2.44
N GLY A 9 0.72 -8.77 -2.37
CA GLY A 9 1.44 -9.73 -3.21
C GLY A 9 0.70 -11.06 -3.36
N PRO A 10 1.25 -12.00 -4.14
CA PRO A 10 0.70 -13.34 -4.33
C PRO A 10 0.47 -14.09 -3.01
N GLY A 11 -0.65 -14.82 -2.92
CA GLY A 11 -0.99 -15.61 -1.74
C GLY A 11 -1.52 -14.81 -0.54
N MET A 12 -1.79 -13.51 -0.69
CA MET A 12 -2.17 -12.62 0.41
C MET A 12 -3.64 -12.22 0.42
N LEU A 13 -4.47 -12.92 -0.33
CA LEU A 13 -5.91 -12.76 -0.23
C LEU A 13 -6.41 -13.42 1.06
N THR A 14 -7.38 -12.78 1.70
CA THR A 14 -8.10 -13.40 2.81
C THR A 14 -9.04 -14.51 2.28
N GLU A 15 -9.39 -15.48 3.11
CA GLU A 15 -10.39 -16.50 2.76
C GLU A 15 -11.73 -15.87 2.38
N GLN A 16 -12.12 -14.78 3.05
CA GLN A 16 -13.33 -14.03 2.71
C GLN A 16 -13.23 -13.45 1.30
N ALA A 17 -12.10 -12.82 0.95
CA ALA A 17 -11.87 -12.28 -0.38
C ALA A 17 -11.97 -13.39 -1.46
N ILE A 18 -11.33 -14.53 -1.24
CA ILE A 18 -11.37 -15.68 -2.16
C ILE A 18 -12.82 -16.20 -2.34
N LYS A 19 -13.59 -16.32 -1.24
CA LYS A 19 -14.99 -16.75 -1.28
C LYS A 19 -15.85 -15.83 -2.15
N GLU A 20 -15.65 -14.53 -2.02
CA GLU A 20 -16.42 -13.54 -2.79
C GLU A 20 -15.98 -13.50 -4.25
N LEU A 21 -14.68 -13.60 -4.54
CA LEU A 21 -14.16 -13.65 -5.90
C LEU A 21 -14.69 -14.86 -6.69
N ARG A 22 -14.80 -16.02 -6.06
CA ARG A 22 -15.36 -17.24 -6.69
C ARG A 22 -16.82 -17.11 -7.13
N ARG A 23 -17.52 -16.07 -6.66
CA ARG A 23 -18.92 -15.78 -7.00
C ARG A 23 -19.09 -14.58 -7.91
N ALA A 24 -17.98 -13.90 -8.21
CA ALA A 24 -18.01 -12.67 -8.98
C ALA A 24 -18.38 -12.95 -10.44
N ARG A 25 -19.34 -12.19 -10.97
CA ARG A 25 -19.71 -12.22 -12.39
C ARG A 25 -18.94 -11.18 -13.20
N MET A 26 -18.55 -10.09 -12.54
CA MET A 26 -17.82 -9.00 -13.16
C MET A 26 -16.89 -8.37 -12.13
N VAL A 27 -15.61 -8.19 -12.50
CA VAL A 27 -14.60 -7.54 -11.66
C VAL A 27 -13.96 -6.37 -12.39
N PHE A 28 -13.62 -5.33 -11.62
CA PHE A 28 -12.87 -4.17 -12.06
C PHE A 28 -11.60 -4.06 -11.22
N GLY A 29 -10.46 -3.77 -11.83
CA GLY A 29 -9.21 -3.62 -11.09
C GLY A 29 -8.09 -3.05 -11.94
N SER A 30 -6.99 -2.63 -11.29
CA SER A 30 -5.72 -2.45 -12.00
C SER A 30 -5.21 -3.79 -12.50
N GLU A 31 -4.33 -3.80 -13.49
CA GLU A 31 -3.72 -5.04 -14.01
C GLU A 31 -3.09 -5.86 -12.88
N ARG A 32 -2.41 -5.20 -11.93
CA ARG A 32 -1.82 -5.86 -10.77
C ARG A 32 -2.88 -6.51 -9.87
N ALA A 33 -3.97 -5.81 -9.57
CA ALA A 33 -5.04 -6.36 -8.73
C ALA A 33 -5.74 -7.54 -9.42
N ILE A 34 -6.00 -7.45 -10.72
CA ILE A 34 -6.56 -8.51 -11.53
C ILE A 34 -5.61 -9.72 -11.54
N GLY A 35 -4.30 -9.51 -11.73
CA GLY A 35 -3.30 -10.57 -11.71
C GLY A 35 -3.31 -11.37 -10.40
N LEU A 36 -3.40 -10.70 -9.25
CA LEU A 36 -3.46 -11.33 -7.93
C LEU A 36 -4.76 -12.13 -7.71
N ALA A 37 -5.88 -11.66 -8.26
CA ALA A 37 -7.19 -12.29 -8.10
C ALA A 37 -7.50 -13.39 -9.13
N ARG A 38 -6.79 -13.41 -10.27
CA ARG A 38 -7.16 -14.19 -11.47
C ARG A 38 -7.42 -15.66 -11.21
N ALA A 39 -6.59 -16.31 -10.39
CA ALA A 39 -6.73 -17.74 -10.09
C ALA A 39 -8.01 -18.09 -9.29
N TYR A 40 -8.69 -17.11 -8.75
CA TYR A 40 -9.88 -17.29 -7.92
C TYR A 40 -11.18 -16.87 -8.62
N LEU A 41 -11.07 -16.32 -9.83
CA LEU A 41 -12.24 -15.91 -10.60
C LEU A 41 -12.86 -17.10 -11.32
N PRO A 42 -14.21 -17.18 -11.37
CA PRO A 42 -14.88 -18.26 -12.09
C PRO A 42 -14.69 -18.13 -13.60
N GLU A 43 -14.81 -19.24 -14.30
CA GLU A 43 -14.89 -19.24 -15.76
C GLU A 43 -16.07 -18.38 -16.24
N GLY A 44 -15.83 -17.55 -17.27
CA GLY A 44 -16.83 -16.60 -17.78
C GLY A 44 -16.98 -15.31 -16.96
N CYS A 45 -16.23 -15.10 -15.88
CA CYS A 45 -16.21 -13.82 -15.20
C CYS A 45 -15.72 -12.69 -16.12
N GLN A 46 -16.49 -11.61 -16.23
CA GLN A 46 -16.08 -10.44 -17.00
C GLN A 46 -15.00 -9.66 -16.22
N ILE A 47 -13.83 -9.47 -16.84
CA ILE A 47 -12.71 -8.77 -16.24
C ILE A 47 -12.51 -7.45 -16.98
N LYS A 48 -12.52 -6.34 -16.25
CA LYS A 48 -12.35 -4.99 -16.80
C LYS A 48 -11.22 -4.25 -16.07
N SER A 49 -10.30 -3.69 -16.84
CA SER A 49 -9.31 -2.76 -16.30
C SER A 49 -9.98 -1.44 -15.87
N ILE A 50 -9.44 -0.82 -14.82
CA ILE A 50 -9.87 0.50 -14.39
C ILE A 50 -9.02 1.54 -15.09
N ASP A 51 -9.61 2.22 -16.09
CA ASP A 51 -8.95 3.32 -16.79
C ASP A 51 -9.28 4.67 -16.16
N ASP A 52 -10.45 4.80 -15.53
CA ASP A 52 -10.91 6.02 -14.86
C ASP A 52 -11.43 5.75 -13.44
N TYR A 53 -10.60 6.08 -12.46
CA TYR A 53 -10.95 5.96 -11.04
C TYR A 53 -12.05 6.90 -10.57
N LYS A 54 -12.31 8.01 -11.28
CA LYS A 54 -13.32 9.01 -10.89
C LYS A 54 -14.75 8.52 -11.08
N ASN A 55 -14.96 7.61 -12.02
CA ASN A 55 -16.29 7.08 -12.34
C ASN A 55 -16.63 5.76 -11.66
N LEU A 56 -15.76 5.22 -10.79
CA LEU A 56 -16.01 3.96 -10.08
C LEU A 56 -17.27 3.98 -9.21
N SER A 57 -17.61 5.13 -8.63
CA SER A 57 -18.82 5.30 -7.81
C SER A 57 -20.13 5.13 -8.60
N ARG A 58 -20.08 5.16 -9.94
CA ARG A 58 -21.24 4.97 -10.83
C ARG A 58 -21.42 3.54 -11.32
N LEU A 59 -20.54 2.63 -10.91
CA LEU A 59 -20.66 1.23 -11.29
C LEU A 59 -21.87 0.57 -10.65
N HIS A 60 -22.35 -0.49 -11.30
CA HIS A 60 -23.52 -1.25 -10.88
C HIS A 60 -23.35 -1.80 -9.45
N SER A 61 -24.46 -1.96 -8.73
CA SER A 61 -24.49 -2.51 -7.36
C SER A 61 -23.84 -3.90 -7.24
N ASP A 62 -23.81 -4.67 -8.32
CA ASP A 62 -23.24 -6.03 -8.36
C ASP A 62 -21.76 -6.07 -8.76
N ALA A 63 -21.15 -4.91 -9.03
CA ALA A 63 -19.75 -4.82 -9.39
C ALA A 63 -18.84 -5.20 -8.21
N VAL A 64 -17.80 -5.96 -8.51
CA VAL A 64 -16.69 -6.24 -7.60
C VAL A 64 -15.50 -5.40 -8.03
N ILE A 65 -14.99 -4.56 -7.12
CA ILE A 65 -13.83 -3.70 -7.36
C ILE A 65 -12.65 -4.27 -6.59
N LEU A 66 -11.55 -4.54 -7.32
CA LEU A 66 -10.32 -5.07 -6.75
C LEU A 66 -9.39 -3.93 -6.33
N SER A 67 -8.92 -3.95 -5.09
CA SER A 67 -7.94 -3.02 -4.55
C SER A 67 -6.69 -3.77 -4.13
N THR A 68 -5.51 -3.38 -4.63
CA THR A 68 -4.25 -3.96 -4.17
C THR A 68 -4.01 -3.63 -2.70
N GLY A 69 -3.43 -4.58 -1.95
CA GLY A 69 -3.27 -4.46 -0.51
C GLY A 69 -4.60 -4.50 0.23
N ASP A 70 -4.77 -3.60 1.17
CA ASP A 70 -6.01 -3.35 1.88
C ASP A 70 -6.70 -2.10 1.33
N PRO A 71 -8.02 -2.13 1.03
CA PRO A 71 -8.74 -0.98 0.52
C PRO A 71 -8.68 0.25 1.43
N MET A 72 -8.56 0.04 2.75
CA MET A 72 -8.59 1.12 3.73
C MET A 72 -7.21 1.75 4.00
N LEU A 73 -6.11 1.15 3.53
CA LEU A 73 -4.78 1.73 3.78
C LEU A 73 -4.51 2.95 2.86
N ALA A 74 -4.67 2.81 1.57
CA ALA A 74 -4.52 3.89 0.57
C ALA A 74 -5.19 3.48 -0.75
N GLY A 75 -6.20 2.65 -0.64
CA GLY A 75 -6.88 2.05 -1.78
C GLY A 75 -8.25 2.65 -2.04
N LEU A 76 -9.16 1.81 -2.47
CA LEU A 76 -10.48 2.18 -2.95
C LEU A 76 -11.57 2.13 -1.86
N GLY A 77 -11.19 2.07 -0.58
CA GLY A 77 -12.12 2.02 0.55
C GLY A 77 -13.01 3.26 0.74
N TYR A 78 -12.75 4.33 -0.01
CA TYR A 78 -13.62 5.52 -0.05
C TYR A 78 -14.91 5.32 -0.86
N LEU A 79 -14.98 4.25 -1.65
CA LEU A 79 -16.18 3.94 -2.45
C LEU A 79 -17.30 3.40 -1.55
N SER A 80 -18.54 3.76 -1.89
CA SER A 80 -19.72 3.25 -1.20
C SER A 80 -19.96 1.78 -1.55
N GLY A 81 -19.78 0.87 -0.59
CA GLY A 81 -19.96 -0.56 -0.78
C GLY A 81 -19.47 -1.37 0.42
N GLU A 82 -19.65 -2.68 0.36
CA GLU A 82 -19.06 -3.60 1.35
C GLU A 82 -17.56 -3.71 1.12
N VAL A 83 -16.75 -3.34 2.11
CA VAL A 83 -15.30 -3.46 2.06
C VAL A 83 -14.86 -4.78 2.67
N ILE A 84 -14.11 -5.57 1.89
CA ILE A 84 -13.48 -6.80 2.34
C ILE A 84 -11.97 -6.54 2.45
N PRO A 85 -11.38 -6.66 3.66
CA PRO A 85 -9.99 -6.33 3.88
C PRO A 85 -9.03 -7.28 3.17
N GLY A 86 -7.83 -6.79 2.89
CA GLY A 86 -6.71 -7.56 2.38
C GLY A 86 -5.46 -7.35 3.20
N ILE A 87 -4.43 -8.16 3.02
CA ILE A 87 -3.14 -7.96 3.67
C ILE A 87 -2.42 -6.80 2.99
N SER A 88 -2.21 -5.73 3.74
CA SER A 88 -1.55 -4.52 3.27
C SER A 88 -0.03 -4.62 3.27
N SER A 89 0.64 -3.75 2.50
CA SER A 89 2.09 -3.58 2.57
C SER A 89 2.57 -3.14 3.96
N LEU A 90 1.76 -2.37 4.70
CA LEU A 90 2.04 -2.03 6.09
C LEU A 90 2.15 -3.27 6.98
N GLN A 91 1.16 -4.17 6.92
CA GLN A 91 1.15 -5.39 7.72
C GLN A 91 2.33 -6.31 7.38
N LEU A 92 2.59 -6.48 6.08
CA LEU A 92 3.69 -7.34 5.63
C LEU A 92 5.05 -6.77 6.02
N ALA A 93 5.30 -5.48 5.76
CA ALA A 93 6.57 -4.84 6.13
C ALA A 93 6.78 -4.82 7.64
N SER A 94 5.73 -4.55 8.43
CA SER A 94 5.79 -4.65 9.90
C SER A 94 6.20 -6.05 10.37
N ALA A 95 5.65 -7.10 9.76
CA ALA A 95 6.02 -8.47 10.07
C ALA A 95 7.47 -8.78 9.70
N ARG A 96 7.95 -8.32 8.55
CA ARG A 96 9.34 -8.50 8.10
C ARG A 96 10.36 -7.79 8.98
N LEU A 97 10.00 -6.60 9.47
CA LEU A 97 10.85 -5.75 10.30
C LEU A 97 10.68 -6.00 11.81
N HIS A 98 9.75 -6.87 12.20
CA HIS A 98 9.37 -7.10 13.60
C HIS A 98 8.93 -5.82 14.33
N ILE A 99 8.26 -4.91 13.63
CA ILE A 99 7.73 -3.65 14.18
C ILE A 99 6.24 -3.83 14.51
N PRO A 100 5.82 -3.73 15.79
CA PRO A 100 4.41 -3.81 16.16
C PRO A 100 3.60 -2.67 15.52
N LEU A 101 2.45 -2.99 14.92
CA LEU A 101 1.57 -1.99 14.29
C LEU A 101 1.13 -0.88 15.25
N SER A 102 1.01 -1.19 16.55
CA SER A 102 0.65 -0.22 17.59
C SER A 102 1.69 0.90 17.79
N ARG A 103 2.92 0.75 17.24
CA ARG A 103 3.98 1.76 17.30
C ARG A 103 4.08 2.62 16.06
N VAL A 104 3.26 2.34 15.04
CA VAL A 104 3.41 2.91 13.69
C VAL A 104 2.37 3.99 13.44
N SER A 105 2.82 5.17 13.04
CA SER A 105 2.00 6.19 12.39
C SER A 105 2.01 5.96 10.88
N VAL A 106 0.85 6.07 10.24
CA VAL A 106 0.72 5.84 8.81
C VAL A 106 0.58 7.17 8.08
N VAL A 107 1.46 7.41 7.11
CA VAL A 107 1.38 8.58 6.23
C VAL A 107 1.23 8.12 4.79
N VAL A 108 0.27 8.72 4.08
CA VAL A 108 0.01 8.45 2.66
C VAL A 108 0.33 9.69 1.85
N ALA A 109 1.30 9.57 0.94
CA ALA A 109 1.77 10.66 0.08
C ALA A 109 1.59 10.28 -1.40
N HIS A 110 0.32 10.20 -1.83
CA HIS A 110 -0.04 9.93 -3.22
C HIS A 110 -0.56 11.17 -3.94
N GLY A 111 -0.23 11.30 -5.21
CA GLY A 111 -0.77 12.31 -6.11
C GLY A 111 -0.40 13.74 -5.67
N ARG A 112 -1.39 14.56 -5.32
CA ARG A 112 -1.18 15.98 -4.93
C ARG A 112 -0.76 16.16 -3.47
N GLY A 113 -0.65 15.11 -2.70
CA GLY A 113 -0.39 15.14 -1.25
C GLY A 113 1.08 15.10 -0.83
N HIS A 114 2.04 15.19 -1.77
CA HIS A 114 3.46 14.96 -1.49
C HIS A 114 4.03 15.88 -0.41
N GLU A 115 3.83 17.20 -0.54
CA GLU A 115 4.37 18.17 0.44
C GLU A 115 3.73 17.98 1.83
N LYS A 116 2.42 17.76 1.86
CA LYS A 116 1.71 17.48 3.12
C LYS A 116 2.22 16.19 3.75
N GLY A 117 2.33 15.11 2.99
CA GLY A 117 2.85 13.83 3.47
C GLY A 117 4.30 13.92 3.94
N MET A 118 5.14 14.73 3.27
CA MET A 118 6.51 14.98 3.67
C MET A 118 6.57 15.72 5.03
N ALA A 119 5.80 16.80 5.19
CA ALA A 119 5.73 17.55 6.43
C ALA A 119 5.20 16.68 7.59
N GLU A 120 4.13 15.92 7.36
CA GLU A 120 3.54 15.00 8.34
C GLU A 120 4.55 13.92 8.77
N THR A 121 5.29 13.34 7.81
CA THR A 121 6.34 12.36 8.10
C THR A 121 7.41 12.95 9.03
N VAL A 122 7.91 14.14 8.70
CA VAL A 122 8.92 14.83 9.51
C VAL A 122 8.40 15.12 10.92
N ASP A 123 7.16 15.58 11.05
CA ASP A 123 6.56 15.92 12.35
C ASP A 123 6.32 14.68 13.22
N GLU A 124 5.85 13.58 12.66
CA GLU A 124 5.65 12.33 13.41
C GLU A 124 6.99 11.72 13.86
N VAL A 125 8.02 11.78 13.01
CA VAL A 125 9.37 11.32 13.38
C VAL A 125 9.95 12.19 14.48
N LYS A 126 9.78 13.53 14.44
CA LYS A 126 10.16 14.46 15.53
C LYS A 126 9.51 14.10 16.87
N ARG A 127 8.28 13.59 16.83
CA ARG A 127 7.55 13.13 18.03
C ARG A 127 8.01 11.75 18.53
N GLY A 128 9.04 11.15 17.90
CA GLY A 128 9.58 9.85 18.27
C GLY A 128 8.74 8.67 17.78
N LYS A 129 7.87 8.88 16.79
CA LYS A 129 7.08 7.81 16.18
C LYS A 129 7.86 7.08 15.09
N ILE A 130 7.50 5.83 14.87
CA ILE A 130 7.89 5.11 13.67
C ILE A 130 6.83 5.39 12.61
N VAL A 131 7.25 5.91 11.46
CA VAL A 131 6.34 6.24 10.35
C VAL A 131 6.42 5.19 9.28
N PHE A 132 5.28 4.64 8.88
CA PHE A 132 5.12 3.94 7.62
C PHE A 132 4.65 4.95 6.57
N LEU A 133 5.50 5.22 5.58
CA LEU A 133 5.19 6.11 4.47
C LEU A 133 4.88 5.31 3.21
N LEU A 134 3.66 5.48 2.71
CA LEU A 134 3.22 4.96 1.42
C LEU A 134 3.17 6.11 0.41
N ALA A 135 4.15 6.15 -0.47
CA ALA A 135 4.29 7.18 -1.49
C ALA A 135 4.12 6.62 -2.90
N ASP A 136 3.81 7.47 -3.86
CA ASP A 136 3.86 7.12 -5.27
C ASP A 136 5.27 7.36 -5.87
N PRO A 137 5.57 6.84 -7.07
CA PRO A 137 6.91 6.94 -7.67
C PRO A 137 7.38 8.38 -7.97
N LYS A 138 6.49 9.38 -7.90
CA LYS A 138 6.84 10.80 -8.13
C LYS A 138 7.22 11.51 -6.84
N PHE A 139 7.08 10.84 -5.70
CA PHE A 139 7.44 11.43 -4.41
C PHE A 139 8.95 11.65 -4.32
N ASN A 140 9.36 12.86 -3.90
CA ASN A 140 10.78 13.20 -3.78
C ASN A 140 11.37 12.66 -2.46
N VAL A 141 11.79 11.40 -2.48
CA VAL A 141 12.37 10.70 -1.33
C VAL A 141 13.65 11.38 -0.85
N MET A 142 14.47 11.90 -1.77
CA MET A 142 15.74 12.54 -1.42
C MET A 142 15.54 13.84 -0.66
N GLU A 143 14.51 14.61 -1.00
CA GLU A 143 14.13 15.80 -0.25
C GLU A 143 13.64 15.45 1.16
N LEU A 144 12.82 14.40 1.30
CA LEU A 144 12.42 13.89 2.61
C LEU A 144 13.64 13.54 3.46
N TYR A 145 14.59 12.80 2.90
CA TYR A 145 15.82 12.43 3.60
C TYR A 145 16.65 13.64 4.05
N ALA A 146 16.78 14.65 3.20
CA ALA A 146 17.47 15.90 3.55
C ALA A 146 16.79 16.60 4.76
N ARG A 147 15.46 16.65 4.79
CA ARG A 147 14.71 17.22 5.92
C ARG A 147 14.89 16.39 7.20
N LEU A 148 14.85 15.06 7.10
CA LEU A 148 15.04 14.16 8.24
C LEU A 148 16.46 14.15 8.78
N ALA A 149 17.47 14.33 7.93
CA ALA A 149 18.89 14.36 8.33
C ALA A 149 19.22 15.52 9.29
N THR A 150 18.36 16.53 9.38
CA THR A 150 18.51 17.65 10.33
C THR A 150 18.03 17.31 11.73
N LEU A 151 17.38 16.16 11.92
CA LEU A 151 16.79 15.77 13.20
C LEU A 151 17.78 14.97 14.06
N THR A 152 17.60 15.08 15.36
CA THR A 152 18.24 14.26 16.39
C THR A 152 17.13 13.52 17.16
N PRO A 153 17.27 12.27 17.52
CA PRO A 153 18.36 11.30 17.54
C PRO A 153 18.53 10.53 16.22
N PRO A 154 19.38 9.48 16.17
CA PRO A 154 19.60 8.72 14.95
C PRO A 154 18.29 8.12 14.44
N ILE A 155 18.03 8.36 13.16
CA ILE A 155 16.86 7.85 12.45
C ILE A 155 17.31 6.71 11.54
N GLN A 156 16.58 5.61 11.59
CA GLN A 156 16.69 4.50 10.64
C GLN A 156 15.66 4.65 9.53
N VAL A 157 16.00 4.18 8.36
CA VAL A 157 15.13 4.09 7.19
C VAL A 157 15.16 2.65 6.68
N ALA A 158 14.01 1.99 6.69
CA ALA A 158 13.83 0.73 6.00
C ALA A 158 13.09 0.99 4.70
N LEU A 159 13.75 0.75 3.58
CA LEU A 159 13.15 0.72 2.26
C LEU A 159 12.65 -0.69 1.98
N CYS A 160 11.36 -0.81 1.71
CA CYS A 160 10.68 -2.06 1.40
C CYS A 160 10.20 -2.01 -0.05
N GLU A 161 10.80 -2.80 -0.92
CA GLU A 161 10.49 -2.87 -2.35
C GLU A 161 9.83 -4.21 -2.69
N ASN A 162 8.88 -4.20 -3.61
CA ASN A 162 8.19 -5.38 -4.16
C ASN A 162 7.66 -6.35 -3.09
N LEU A 163 7.15 -5.81 -1.99
CA LEU A 163 6.66 -6.60 -0.86
C LEU A 163 5.67 -7.69 -1.30
N GLY A 164 5.96 -8.93 -0.90
CA GLY A 164 5.16 -10.11 -1.21
C GLY A 164 5.41 -10.72 -2.58
N TYR A 165 6.29 -10.16 -3.40
CA TYR A 165 6.71 -10.72 -4.68
C TYR A 165 8.07 -11.45 -4.54
N PRO A 166 8.45 -12.31 -5.51
CA PRO A 166 9.75 -12.99 -5.49
C PRO A 166 10.95 -12.03 -5.42
N GLU A 167 10.78 -10.80 -5.95
CA GLU A 167 11.77 -9.73 -5.97
C GLU A 167 11.72 -8.85 -4.70
N GLU A 168 11.05 -9.33 -3.63
CA GLU A 168 10.98 -8.61 -2.35
C GLU A 168 12.38 -8.26 -1.85
N LYS A 169 12.59 -6.98 -1.53
CA LYS A 169 13.85 -6.49 -1.00
C LYS A 169 13.58 -5.50 0.13
N ILE A 170 14.27 -5.70 1.24
CA ILE A 170 14.21 -4.80 2.39
C ILE A 170 15.62 -4.38 2.76
N LEU A 171 15.86 -3.06 2.76
CA LEU A 171 17.15 -2.45 3.10
C LEU A 171 16.94 -1.52 4.29
N VAL A 172 17.64 -1.80 5.38
CA VAL A 172 17.64 -0.93 6.58
C VAL A 172 18.98 -0.20 6.64
N LYS A 173 18.92 1.13 6.67
CA LYS A 173 20.10 2.00 6.79
C LYS A 173 19.79 3.20 7.69
N THR A 174 20.83 3.96 8.03
CA THR A 174 20.67 5.22 8.77
C THR A 174 20.33 6.37 7.82
N ILE A 175 19.74 7.44 8.36
CA ILE A 175 19.41 8.64 7.58
C ILE A 175 20.66 9.35 7.01
N GLN A 176 21.85 9.11 7.55
CA GLN A 176 23.11 9.65 7.03
C GLN A 176 23.57 9.00 5.72
N SER A 177 23.10 7.78 5.46
CA SER A 177 23.35 7.04 4.22
C SER A 177 22.10 6.23 3.85
N PRO A 178 20.98 6.90 3.53
CA PRO A 178 19.69 6.26 3.36
C PRO A 178 19.65 5.38 2.10
N PRO A 179 18.76 4.38 2.06
CA PRO A 179 18.57 3.58 0.85
C PRO A 179 17.73 4.34 -0.17
N GLU A 180 18.08 4.22 -1.45
CA GLU A 180 17.33 4.82 -2.55
C GLU A 180 16.41 3.78 -3.22
N PRO A 181 15.14 4.14 -3.52
CA PRO A 181 14.24 3.25 -4.25
C PRO A 181 14.76 2.92 -5.65
N SER A 182 14.78 1.63 -5.98
CA SER A 182 15.17 1.12 -7.31
C SER A 182 13.97 0.71 -8.16
N THR A 183 12.77 0.61 -7.56
CA THR A 183 11.53 0.25 -8.23
C THR A 183 10.42 1.25 -7.94
N ALA A 184 9.37 1.23 -8.75
CA ALA A 184 8.18 2.07 -8.54
C ALA A 184 7.28 1.55 -7.39
N LEU A 185 7.44 0.29 -6.99
CA LEU A 185 6.64 -0.36 -5.95
C LEU A 185 7.44 -0.43 -4.65
N TYR A 186 7.37 0.64 -3.87
CA TYR A 186 8.08 0.73 -2.60
C TYR A 186 7.24 1.37 -1.49
N SER A 187 7.68 1.18 -0.26
CA SER A 187 7.24 1.88 0.94
C SER A 187 8.42 2.06 1.90
N LEU A 188 8.29 2.98 2.85
CA LEU A 188 9.36 3.28 3.81
C LEU A 188 8.85 3.10 5.24
N PHE A 189 9.70 2.54 6.11
CA PHE A 189 9.62 2.75 7.55
C PHE A 189 10.72 3.70 7.98
N ILE A 190 10.37 4.69 8.80
CA ILE A 190 11.27 5.78 9.20
C ILE A 190 11.10 6.03 10.69
N GLY A 191 12.18 6.00 11.44
CA GLY A 191 12.15 6.24 12.88
C GLY A 191 13.25 5.48 13.64
N ASN A 192 13.03 5.29 14.93
CA ASN A 192 13.91 4.48 15.77
C ASN A 192 13.24 3.13 16.08
N PHE A 193 13.70 2.06 15.44
CA PHE A 193 13.17 0.69 15.55
C PHE A 193 14.25 -0.38 15.45
#